data_603c59762efabced3b1cc28c7ac33baa
#
_entry.id   603c59762efabced3b1cc28c7ac33baa
#
_cell.length_a   1.000
_cell.length_b   1.000
_cell.length_c   1.000
_cell.angle_alpha   90.00
_cell.angle_beta   90.00
_cell.angle_gamma   90.00
#
_symmetry.space_group_name_H-M   'P 1'
#
loop_
_entity.id
_entity.type
_entity.pdbx_description
1 polymer ?
#
loop_
_entity_poly.entity_id
_entity_poly.type
_entity_poly.pdbx_seq_one_letter_code
_entity_poly.pdbx_strand_id
1 'polypeptide(L)'
;MKSETLTVQQIFQDRRQYCVPFYQRAYVWTQRNQWSALLEDITEKAQIRLSGTKPTPHFLGAVVLEPQLKNGLMGVDTLHIIDGQQRLTTLQYILASIRLALRATGLSDLEMLVLPCLQNTNEATMRNKEVERFKLWPTFRDQAHFIQSLNVDNVDDLRKVFSDSFTLHGTLRKHFSHPPSLEALWFFSGNFIKWIRSEGHSLQQNAEALIEAVMADLKLVSISLEAEDDAQIIFETLNGRGAELHATDLIRNYIFMRAEHDGINAATLYENKWKPFEDSYWTEKQRRGRINKPRLEWLIHATLQAEKQREVDLSRLYNEYRDYVTKGSPSHRADQQVELLNRYALQYKELIGGLGTTPIACLGRRISAYDVTTIYPLALLISVADISDAEKTIMYNDLVSYVVRRAVCGLTPKNYNNVFMNVVRHLAKTGISSIELRSTLNSLNGEASRWPTDAEFLNACTSARLYPGRLDTQKMRSMLTELEGELRRSVKTEEPVVPNLSSLDIDHLMPQNWYSHWPLENGHTVTNSDATSVNQIVLAGAELTHEQQLVWKRQQAIATLGNLTLLNLSVNRSAQHSAFLKKRDGLITHTSLRLNVPLIAMDKWDEEQILARSELLGNAALKIWAKGD
;
A
#
# COMPACT_ATOMS: atom_id res chain seq x y z
N MET A 1 -7.89 -26.47 26.95
CA MET A 1 -7.82 -26.91 25.53
C MET A 1 -7.93 -28.41 25.41
N LYS A 2 -8.76 -28.91 24.50
CA LYS A 2 -8.91 -30.32 24.18
C LYS A 2 -8.58 -30.56 22.70
N SER A 3 -7.70 -31.52 22.38
CA SER A 3 -7.30 -31.80 21.01
C SER A 3 -7.69 -33.21 20.62
N GLU A 4 -8.27 -33.35 19.43
CA GLU A 4 -8.68 -34.64 18.85
C GLU A 4 -8.32 -34.69 17.39
N THR A 5 -7.92 -35.88 16.89
CA THR A 5 -7.72 -36.09 15.46
C THR A 5 -9.00 -36.65 14.86
N LEU A 6 -9.63 -35.87 13.97
CA LEU A 6 -10.92 -36.20 13.37
C LEU A 6 -10.80 -36.33 11.85
N THR A 7 -11.59 -37.24 11.28
CA THR A 7 -11.81 -37.31 9.82
C THR A 7 -12.74 -36.19 9.36
N VAL A 8 -12.79 -35.92 8.07
CA VAL A 8 -13.72 -34.93 7.49
C VAL A 8 -15.17 -35.29 7.82
N GLN A 9 -15.52 -36.59 7.78
CA GLN A 9 -16.84 -37.06 8.18
C GLN A 9 -17.12 -36.73 9.65
N GLN A 10 -16.23 -37.03 10.58
CA GLN A 10 -16.42 -36.78 12.02
C GLN A 10 -16.54 -35.28 12.35
N ILE A 11 -15.90 -34.42 11.57
CA ILE A 11 -16.02 -32.97 11.76
C ILE A 11 -17.42 -32.49 11.37
N PHE A 12 -17.93 -32.93 10.21
CA PHE A 12 -19.16 -32.32 9.64
C PHE A 12 -20.45 -33.11 9.84
N GLN A 13 -20.40 -34.40 10.23
CA GLN A 13 -21.62 -35.21 10.37
C GLN A 13 -22.56 -34.77 11.49
N ASP A 14 -22.01 -34.24 12.59
CA ASP A 14 -22.82 -33.80 13.72
C ASP A 14 -23.63 -32.54 13.39
N ARG A 15 -24.77 -32.37 14.09
CA ARG A 15 -25.64 -31.23 13.96
C ARG A 15 -25.04 -29.98 14.59
N ARG A 16 -24.07 -29.38 13.92
CA ARG A 16 -23.36 -28.18 14.34
C ARG A 16 -23.06 -27.25 13.17
N GLN A 17 -22.77 -25.99 13.46
CA GLN A 17 -22.38 -24.99 12.49
C GLN A 17 -21.02 -24.39 12.87
N TYR A 18 -20.12 -24.36 11.91
CA TYR A 18 -18.81 -23.71 12.00
C TYR A 18 -18.94 -22.30 11.45
N CYS A 19 -18.84 -21.30 12.33
CA CYS A 19 -18.96 -19.89 11.93
C CYS A 19 -17.58 -19.25 11.83
N VAL A 20 -17.27 -18.73 10.66
CA VAL A 20 -16.13 -17.84 10.49
C VAL A 20 -16.52 -16.46 11.05
N PRO A 21 -15.87 -15.96 12.09
CA PRO A 21 -16.10 -14.61 12.56
C PRO A 21 -16.03 -13.59 11.42
N PHE A 22 -16.96 -12.66 11.35
CA PHE A 22 -17.12 -11.72 10.24
C PHE A 22 -15.88 -10.85 10.00
N TYR A 23 -15.09 -10.63 11.03
CA TYR A 23 -13.87 -9.84 11.01
C TYR A 23 -12.63 -10.63 10.55
N GLN A 24 -12.72 -11.94 10.29
CA GLN A 24 -11.62 -12.69 9.72
C GLN A 24 -11.51 -12.41 8.21
N ARG A 25 -10.35 -12.75 7.63
CA ARG A 25 -10.12 -12.55 6.19
C ARG A 25 -11.06 -13.41 5.36
N ALA A 26 -11.43 -12.90 4.18
CA ALA A 26 -12.15 -13.69 3.19
C ALA A 26 -11.36 -14.93 2.74
N TYR A 27 -12.04 -15.85 2.04
CA TYR A 27 -11.39 -17.01 1.45
C TYR A 27 -10.41 -16.61 0.35
N VAL A 28 -9.16 -17.16 0.41
CA VAL A 28 -8.05 -16.75 -0.47
C VAL A 28 -7.27 -17.91 -1.09
N TRP A 29 -7.61 -19.17 -0.80
CA TRP A 29 -6.95 -20.31 -1.43
C TRP A 29 -7.27 -20.37 -2.91
N THR A 30 -6.30 -20.80 -3.71
CA THR A 30 -6.37 -20.83 -5.17
C THR A 30 -5.89 -22.16 -5.73
N GLN A 31 -6.22 -22.40 -6.99
CA GLN A 31 -5.76 -23.60 -7.71
C GLN A 31 -4.23 -23.72 -7.67
N ARG A 32 -3.51 -22.63 -7.96
CA ARG A 32 -2.05 -22.66 -8.11
C ARG A 32 -1.32 -22.98 -6.79
N ASN A 33 -1.84 -22.49 -5.69
CA ASN A 33 -1.11 -22.53 -4.42
C ASN A 33 -1.51 -23.71 -3.55
N GLN A 34 -2.81 -24.09 -3.50
CA GLN A 34 -3.30 -25.10 -2.56
C GLN A 34 -4.14 -26.18 -3.20
N TRP A 35 -5.10 -25.87 -4.11
CA TRP A 35 -6.08 -26.86 -4.56
C TRP A 35 -5.49 -27.96 -5.42
N SER A 36 -4.47 -27.66 -6.27
CA SER A 36 -3.86 -28.67 -7.12
C SER A 36 -3.17 -29.75 -6.29
N ALA A 37 -2.39 -29.35 -5.28
CA ALA A 37 -1.72 -30.29 -4.39
C ALA A 37 -2.75 -31.12 -3.59
N LEU A 38 -3.80 -30.47 -3.06
CA LEU A 38 -4.86 -31.18 -2.32
C LEU A 38 -5.64 -32.17 -3.21
N LEU A 39 -5.87 -31.82 -4.48
CA LEU A 39 -6.50 -32.72 -5.45
C LEU A 39 -5.62 -33.95 -5.72
N GLU A 40 -4.31 -33.75 -5.88
CA GLU A 40 -3.33 -34.86 -6.05
C GLU A 40 -3.37 -35.81 -4.85
N ASP A 41 -3.33 -35.27 -3.63
CA ASP A 41 -3.44 -36.05 -2.40
C ASP A 41 -4.76 -36.87 -2.36
N ILE A 42 -5.90 -36.26 -2.68
CA ILE A 42 -7.21 -36.92 -2.71
C ILE A 42 -7.21 -38.08 -3.74
N THR A 43 -6.75 -37.80 -4.96
CA THR A 43 -6.77 -38.77 -6.04
C THR A 43 -5.80 -39.92 -5.80
N GLU A 44 -4.64 -39.66 -5.18
CA GLU A 44 -3.71 -40.71 -4.73
C GLU A 44 -4.39 -41.63 -3.72
N LYS A 45 -5.06 -41.11 -2.70
CA LYS A 45 -5.77 -41.94 -1.70
C LYS A 45 -6.90 -42.76 -2.34
N ALA A 46 -7.67 -42.15 -3.25
CA ALA A 46 -8.71 -42.87 -3.97
C ALA A 46 -8.14 -44.01 -4.84
N GLN A 47 -6.99 -43.79 -5.49
CA GLN A 47 -6.31 -44.85 -6.27
C GLN A 47 -5.81 -46.03 -5.40
N ILE A 48 -5.27 -45.72 -4.21
CA ILE A 48 -4.86 -46.77 -3.26
C ILE A 48 -6.07 -47.59 -2.80
N ARG A 49 -7.23 -46.97 -2.58
CA ARG A 49 -8.46 -47.68 -2.23
C ARG A 49 -8.95 -48.61 -3.34
N LEU A 50 -8.89 -48.14 -4.60
CA LEU A 50 -9.24 -48.98 -5.76
C LEU A 50 -8.32 -50.20 -5.89
N SER A 51 -7.08 -50.13 -5.40
CA SER A 51 -6.18 -51.33 -5.33
C SER A 51 -6.52 -52.31 -4.19
N GLY A 52 -7.58 -52.02 -3.41
CA GLY A 52 -7.97 -52.85 -2.27
C GLY A 52 -7.11 -52.65 -1.00
N THR A 53 -6.25 -51.65 -0.99
CA THR A 53 -5.37 -51.34 0.13
C THR A 53 -5.90 -50.13 0.91
N LYS A 54 -5.83 -50.16 2.24
CA LYS A 54 -6.19 -49.03 3.07
C LYS A 54 -5.07 -47.97 3.04
N PRO A 55 -5.36 -46.72 2.56
CA PRO A 55 -4.35 -45.69 2.51
C PRO A 55 -3.97 -45.17 3.90
N THR A 56 -2.77 -44.64 4.03
CA THR A 56 -2.34 -43.89 5.22
C THR A 56 -3.10 -42.57 5.27
N PRO A 57 -3.53 -42.09 6.45
CA PRO A 57 -4.21 -40.81 6.59
C PRO A 57 -3.36 -39.66 6.10
N HIS A 58 -3.99 -38.68 5.45
CA HIS A 58 -3.40 -37.39 5.08
C HIS A 58 -3.86 -36.30 6.05
N PHE A 59 -2.92 -35.59 6.68
CA PHE A 59 -3.21 -34.57 7.66
C PHE A 59 -3.24 -33.18 7.01
N LEU A 60 -4.39 -32.51 7.08
CA LEU A 60 -4.60 -31.17 6.54
C LEU A 60 -4.14 -30.05 7.50
N GLY A 61 -3.69 -30.40 8.70
CA GLY A 61 -3.29 -29.47 9.74
C GLY A 61 -4.32 -29.33 10.86
N ALA A 62 -4.17 -28.29 11.68
CA ALA A 62 -5.04 -28.04 12.84
C ALA A 62 -6.18 -27.07 12.49
N VAL A 63 -7.33 -27.22 13.19
CA VAL A 63 -8.40 -26.23 13.26
C VAL A 63 -8.63 -25.90 14.74
N VAL A 64 -8.80 -24.62 15.06
CA VAL A 64 -9.05 -24.14 16.41
C VAL A 64 -10.47 -23.61 16.49
N LEU A 65 -11.22 -24.14 17.42
CA LEU A 65 -12.66 -23.93 17.52
C LEU A 65 -13.03 -23.45 18.94
N GLU A 66 -13.85 -22.44 19.00
CA GLU A 66 -14.40 -21.90 20.25
C GLU A 66 -15.89 -22.20 20.30
N PRO A 67 -16.34 -23.12 21.20
CA PRO A 67 -17.75 -23.42 21.37
C PRO A 67 -18.52 -22.19 21.87
N GLN A 68 -19.64 -21.89 21.21
CA GLN A 68 -20.52 -20.80 21.63
C GLN A 68 -21.62 -21.31 22.55
N LEU A 69 -21.91 -20.55 23.60
CA LEU A 69 -22.97 -20.91 24.56
C LEU A 69 -24.33 -20.94 23.88
N LYS A 70 -24.98 -22.09 23.93
CA LYS A 70 -26.34 -22.26 23.38
C LYS A 70 -27.39 -22.00 24.45
N ASN A 71 -28.21 -21.02 24.21
CA ASN A 71 -29.34 -20.69 25.09
C ASN A 71 -30.59 -21.45 24.65
N GLY A 72 -30.88 -22.59 25.31
CA GLY A 72 -32.10 -23.40 25.11
C GLY A 72 -31.93 -24.56 24.14
N LEU A 73 -33.02 -25.24 23.82
CA LEU A 73 -33.05 -26.46 23.01
C LEU A 73 -33.12 -26.21 21.49
N MET A 74 -33.58 -25.02 21.09
CA MET A 74 -33.70 -24.65 19.68
C MET A 74 -32.38 -24.17 19.09
N GLY A 75 -32.22 -24.31 17.78
CA GLY A 75 -31.04 -23.91 17.04
C GLY A 75 -30.01 -25.04 16.88
N VAL A 76 -28.92 -24.76 16.18
CA VAL A 76 -27.79 -25.64 15.92
C VAL A 76 -26.64 -25.26 16.83
N ASP A 77 -25.83 -26.22 17.29
CA ASP A 77 -24.63 -25.92 18.06
C ASP A 77 -23.62 -25.16 17.20
N THR A 78 -23.15 -24.03 17.70
CA THR A 78 -22.28 -23.12 16.96
C THR A 78 -20.87 -23.14 17.51
N LEU A 79 -19.90 -23.21 16.61
CA LEU A 79 -18.47 -23.15 16.90
C LEU A 79 -17.85 -22.01 16.11
N HIS A 80 -17.24 -21.04 16.78
CA HIS A 80 -16.44 -20.01 16.10
C HIS A 80 -15.09 -20.60 15.68
N ILE A 81 -14.72 -20.37 14.43
CA ILE A 81 -13.43 -20.80 13.90
C ILE A 81 -12.40 -19.74 14.25
N ILE A 82 -11.49 -20.06 15.18
CA ILE A 82 -10.38 -19.16 15.54
C ILE A 82 -9.25 -19.28 14.54
N ASP A 83 -8.90 -20.51 14.14
CA ASP A 83 -7.96 -20.80 13.03
C ASP A 83 -8.42 -22.00 12.21
N GLY A 84 -7.99 -22.05 10.94
CA GLY A 84 -8.31 -23.15 10.02
C GLY A 84 -9.50 -22.88 9.10
N GLN A 85 -10.04 -21.65 9.06
CA GLN A 85 -11.18 -21.28 8.22
C GLN A 85 -10.99 -21.64 6.73
N GLN A 86 -9.80 -21.43 6.17
CA GLN A 86 -9.52 -21.74 4.76
C GLN A 86 -9.65 -23.24 4.49
N ARG A 87 -9.19 -24.07 5.44
CA ARG A 87 -9.27 -25.55 5.36
C ARG A 87 -10.72 -26.00 5.39
N LEU A 88 -11.50 -25.57 6.39
CA LEU A 88 -12.91 -25.97 6.53
C LEU A 88 -13.75 -25.48 5.35
N THR A 89 -13.52 -24.25 4.86
CA THR A 89 -14.21 -23.72 3.67
C THR A 89 -13.87 -24.55 2.43
N THR A 90 -12.59 -24.90 2.21
CA THR A 90 -12.19 -25.73 1.07
C THR A 90 -12.82 -27.11 1.14
N LEU A 91 -12.90 -27.72 2.31
CA LEU A 91 -13.59 -29.01 2.47
C LEU A 91 -15.07 -28.94 2.12
N GLN A 92 -15.76 -27.85 2.47
CA GLN A 92 -17.15 -27.63 2.05
C GLN A 92 -17.28 -27.51 0.52
N TYR A 93 -16.35 -26.81 -0.13
CA TYR A 93 -16.31 -26.75 -1.60
C TYR A 93 -16.01 -28.10 -2.25
N ILE A 94 -15.12 -28.91 -1.67
CA ILE A 94 -14.81 -30.27 -2.13
C ILE A 94 -16.05 -31.18 -2.00
N LEU A 95 -16.73 -31.17 -0.85
CA LEU A 95 -17.94 -31.96 -0.63
C LEU A 95 -19.08 -31.56 -1.58
N ALA A 96 -19.27 -30.24 -1.79
CA ALA A 96 -20.23 -29.73 -2.78
C ALA A 96 -19.85 -30.15 -4.21
N SER A 97 -18.55 -30.14 -4.54
CA SER A 97 -18.06 -30.56 -5.86
C SER A 97 -18.23 -32.06 -6.10
N ILE A 98 -18.08 -32.91 -5.07
CA ILE A 98 -18.40 -34.34 -5.15
C ILE A 98 -19.90 -34.51 -5.46
N ARG A 99 -20.78 -33.82 -4.76
CA ARG A 99 -22.23 -33.84 -5.03
C ARG A 99 -22.53 -33.51 -6.50
N LEU A 100 -21.93 -32.43 -7.03
CA LEU A 100 -22.10 -32.03 -8.44
C LEU A 100 -21.57 -33.10 -9.40
N ALA A 101 -20.43 -33.74 -9.07
CA ALA A 101 -19.85 -34.78 -9.89
C ALA A 101 -20.70 -36.07 -9.91
N LEU A 102 -21.26 -36.46 -8.76
CA LEU A 102 -22.16 -37.61 -8.66
C LEU A 102 -23.42 -37.40 -9.54
N ARG A 103 -24.04 -36.22 -9.50
CA ARG A 103 -25.18 -35.87 -10.36
C ARG A 103 -24.81 -35.90 -11.85
N ALA A 104 -23.66 -35.35 -12.19
CA ALA A 104 -23.17 -35.30 -13.58
C ALA A 104 -22.81 -36.68 -14.16
N THR A 105 -22.60 -37.68 -13.30
CA THR A 105 -22.26 -39.06 -13.67
C THR A 105 -23.41 -40.05 -13.47
N GLY A 106 -24.61 -39.57 -13.06
CA GLY A 106 -25.80 -40.41 -12.86
C GLY A 106 -25.79 -41.24 -11.56
N LEU A 107 -24.94 -40.86 -10.59
CA LEU A 107 -24.78 -41.60 -9.32
C LEU A 107 -25.40 -40.84 -8.14
N SER A 108 -26.56 -40.21 -8.35
CA SER A 108 -27.24 -39.35 -7.35
C SER A 108 -27.55 -40.06 -6.03
N ASP A 109 -27.73 -41.38 -6.05
CA ASP A 109 -28.00 -42.17 -4.84
C ASP A 109 -26.85 -42.10 -3.82
N LEU A 110 -25.63 -41.94 -4.29
CA LEU A 110 -24.44 -41.78 -3.41
C LEU A 110 -24.36 -40.40 -2.71
N GLU A 111 -25.19 -39.43 -3.11
CA GLU A 111 -25.26 -38.13 -2.43
C GLU A 111 -25.61 -38.26 -0.94
N MET A 112 -26.40 -39.27 -0.58
CA MET A 112 -26.76 -39.52 0.81
C MET A 112 -25.59 -39.69 1.75
N LEU A 113 -24.39 -40.09 1.23
CA LEU A 113 -23.16 -40.20 1.99
C LEU A 113 -22.53 -38.85 2.31
N VAL A 114 -22.71 -37.85 1.43
CA VAL A 114 -22.04 -36.54 1.50
C VAL A 114 -22.96 -35.46 2.08
N LEU A 115 -24.27 -35.54 1.82
CA LEU A 115 -25.24 -34.51 2.19
C LEU A 115 -25.26 -34.18 3.71
N PRO A 116 -25.16 -35.13 4.66
CA PRO A 116 -25.09 -34.83 6.09
C PRO A 116 -23.88 -33.98 6.49
N CYS A 117 -22.82 -33.98 5.68
CA CYS A 117 -21.63 -33.16 5.90
C CYS A 117 -21.67 -31.78 5.22
N LEU A 118 -22.67 -31.55 4.36
CA LEU A 118 -22.92 -30.25 3.71
C LEU A 118 -24.03 -29.46 4.39
N GLN A 119 -25.06 -30.14 4.88
CA GLN A 119 -26.26 -29.49 5.43
C GLN A 119 -26.67 -30.11 6.78
N ASN A 120 -27.17 -29.26 7.65
CA ASN A 120 -27.86 -29.67 8.87
C ASN A 120 -29.29 -30.08 8.54
N THR A 121 -29.75 -31.15 9.17
CA THR A 121 -31.14 -31.66 9.05
C THR A 121 -32.01 -31.14 10.19
N ASN A 122 -33.33 -31.48 10.15
CA ASN A 122 -34.34 -31.08 11.15
C ASN A 122 -34.54 -29.55 11.24
N GLU A 123 -34.92 -28.96 10.10
CA GLU A 123 -35.18 -27.52 9.96
C GLU A 123 -36.22 -26.98 10.97
N ALA A 124 -37.17 -27.82 11.39
CA ALA A 124 -38.22 -27.44 12.35
C ALA A 124 -37.67 -26.95 13.70
N THR A 125 -36.46 -27.35 14.06
CA THR A 125 -35.79 -26.96 15.31
C THR A 125 -34.69 -25.90 15.12
N MET A 126 -34.56 -25.34 13.92
CA MET A 126 -33.66 -24.23 13.63
C MET A 126 -34.32 -22.89 13.99
N ARG A 127 -33.51 -21.94 14.50
CA ARG A 127 -33.97 -20.55 14.75
C ARG A 127 -33.98 -19.75 13.45
N ASN A 128 -32.95 -19.92 12.63
CA ASN A 128 -32.81 -19.28 11.32
C ASN A 128 -32.44 -20.35 10.29
N LYS A 129 -33.43 -20.85 9.56
CA LYS A 129 -33.24 -21.92 8.58
C LYS A 129 -32.29 -21.56 7.46
N GLU A 130 -32.32 -20.32 6.99
CA GLU A 130 -31.47 -19.85 5.88
C GLU A 130 -29.98 -19.83 6.24
N VAL A 131 -29.65 -19.75 7.51
CA VAL A 131 -28.29 -19.72 8.04
C VAL A 131 -27.89 -21.10 8.59
N GLU A 132 -28.70 -21.64 9.51
CA GLU A 132 -28.34 -22.82 10.30
C GLU A 132 -28.36 -24.15 9.50
N ARG A 133 -28.95 -24.15 8.30
CA ARG A 133 -28.86 -25.31 7.40
C ARG A 133 -27.47 -25.58 6.86
N PHE A 134 -26.58 -24.58 6.80
CA PHE A 134 -25.21 -24.76 6.35
C PHE A 134 -24.31 -25.25 7.47
N LYS A 135 -23.41 -26.18 7.17
CA LYS A 135 -22.39 -26.66 8.11
C LYS A 135 -21.31 -25.61 8.41
N LEU A 136 -21.03 -24.74 7.44
CA LEU A 136 -20.10 -23.64 7.56
C LEU A 136 -20.80 -22.34 7.20
N TRP A 137 -20.60 -21.32 8.03
CA TRP A 137 -21.08 -19.97 7.77
C TRP A 137 -19.87 -19.04 7.58
N PRO A 138 -19.64 -18.51 6.36
CA PRO A 138 -18.44 -17.75 6.02
C PRO A 138 -18.55 -16.29 6.44
N THR A 139 -17.45 -15.52 6.20
CA THR A 139 -17.42 -14.07 6.42
C THR A 139 -18.44 -13.33 5.55
N PHE A 140 -18.82 -12.13 5.92
CA PHE A 140 -19.80 -11.32 5.14
C PHE A 140 -19.42 -11.16 3.67
N ARG A 141 -18.14 -11.08 3.35
CA ARG A 141 -17.67 -10.94 1.96
C ARG A 141 -17.94 -12.17 1.11
N ASP A 142 -17.87 -13.34 1.73
CA ASP A 142 -17.99 -14.60 1.02
C ASP A 142 -19.43 -15.13 1.00
N GLN A 143 -20.30 -14.67 1.92
CA GLN A 143 -21.64 -15.25 2.16
C GLN A 143 -22.49 -15.38 0.90
N ALA A 144 -22.65 -14.29 0.15
CA ALA A 144 -23.52 -14.27 -1.02
C ALA A 144 -23.11 -15.33 -2.05
N HIS A 145 -21.83 -15.34 -2.39
CA HIS A 145 -21.29 -16.28 -3.38
C HIS A 145 -21.19 -17.71 -2.84
N PHE A 146 -20.92 -17.88 -1.55
CA PHE A 146 -20.92 -19.18 -0.89
C PHE A 146 -22.30 -19.82 -0.94
N ILE A 147 -23.34 -19.08 -0.53
CA ILE A 147 -24.73 -19.53 -0.56
C ILE A 147 -25.16 -19.88 -2.00
N GLN A 148 -24.88 -18.99 -2.96
CA GLN A 148 -25.17 -19.23 -4.37
C GLN A 148 -24.49 -20.51 -4.86
N SER A 149 -23.21 -20.70 -4.55
CA SER A 149 -22.41 -21.84 -4.99
C SER A 149 -22.87 -23.18 -4.38
N LEU A 150 -23.25 -23.19 -3.10
CA LEU A 150 -23.68 -24.43 -2.44
C LEU A 150 -25.13 -24.82 -2.76
N ASN A 151 -25.94 -23.89 -3.25
CA ASN A 151 -27.32 -24.15 -3.60
C ASN A 151 -27.56 -24.63 -5.05
N VAL A 152 -26.50 -24.67 -5.89
CA VAL A 152 -26.65 -25.16 -7.27
C VAL A 152 -26.87 -26.67 -7.27
N ASP A 153 -27.71 -27.13 -8.18
CA ASP A 153 -28.07 -28.55 -8.31
C ASP A 153 -27.16 -29.31 -9.28
N ASN A 154 -26.61 -28.64 -10.25
CA ASN A 154 -25.71 -29.24 -11.26
C ASN A 154 -24.73 -28.21 -11.81
N VAL A 155 -23.77 -28.66 -12.64
CA VAL A 155 -22.74 -27.81 -13.23
C VAL A 155 -23.33 -26.74 -14.19
N ASP A 156 -24.46 -27.04 -14.84
CA ASP A 156 -25.11 -26.07 -15.74
C ASP A 156 -25.80 -24.96 -14.96
N ASP A 157 -26.34 -25.26 -13.78
CA ASP A 157 -26.90 -24.24 -12.89
C ASP A 157 -25.79 -23.33 -12.33
N LEU A 158 -24.61 -23.86 -12.09
CA LEU A 158 -23.44 -23.04 -11.74
C LEU A 158 -23.14 -21.99 -12.84
N ARG A 159 -23.22 -22.39 -14.11
CA ARG A 159 -23.05 -21.48 -15.26
C ARG A 159 -24.15 -20.41 -15.34
N LYS A 160 -25.41 -20.77 -15.03
CA LYS A 160 -26.54 -19.83 -15.03
C LYS A 160 -26.43 -18.81 -13.91
N VAL A 161 -26.13 -19.27 -12.69
CA VAL A 161 -26.01 -18.41 -11.49
C VAL A 161 -24.87 -17.41 -11.63
N PHE A 162 -23.75 -17.82 -12.24
CA PHE A 162 -22.57 -16.97 -12.44
C PHE A 162 -22.33 -16.64 -13.92
N SER A 163 -23.38 -16.35 -14.68
CA SER A 163 -23.32 -16.14 -16.13
C SER A 163 -22.24 -15.19 -16.60
N ASP A 164 -21.99 -14.11 -15.86
CA ASP A 164 -20.96 -13.11 -16.19
C ASP A 164 -19.52 -13.66 -16.14
N SER A 165 -19.31 -14.73 -15.40
CA SER A 165 -18.01 -15.41 -15.28
C SER A 165 -17.71 -16.36 -16.44
N PHE A 166 -18.68 -16.69 -17.28
CA PHE A 166 -18.51 -17.68 -18.34
C PHE A 166 -18.52 -17.06 -19.74
N THR A 167 -17.81 -17.71 -20.65
CA THR A 167 -17.87 -17.44 -22.08
C THR A 167 -19.13 -18.11 -22.69
N LEU A 168 -19.49 -17.74 -23.92
CA LEU A 168 -20.56 -18.40 -24.67
C LEU A 168 -20.32 -19.91 -24.86
N HIS A 169 -19.08 -20.36 -24.80
CA HIS A 169 -18.71 -21.77 -24.88
C HIS A 169 -18.71 -22.50 -23.51
N GLY A 170 -19.17 -21.83 -22.45
CA GLY A 170 -19.29 -22.43 -21.12
C GLY A 170 -17.98 -22.66 -20.37
N THR A 171 -16.91 -21.96 -20.74
CA THR A 171 -15.62 -21.94 -20.02
C THR A 171 -15.48 -20.65 -19.21
N LEU A 172 -14.75 -20.69 -18.09
CA LEU A 172 -14.45 -19.48 -17.33
C LEU A 172 -13.68 -18.46 -18.18
N ARG A 173 -14.06 -17.19 -18.09
CA ARG A 173 -13.40 -16.09 -18.82
C ARG A 173 -11.98 -15.87 -18.28
N LYS A 174 -11.00 -15.84 -19.16
CA LYS A 174 -9.62 -15.46 -18.79
C LYS A 174 -9.57 -13.96 -18.44
N HIS A 175 -8.74 -13.59 -17.49
CA HIS A 175 -8.54 -12.20 -17.05
C HIS A 175 -9.80 -11.53 -16.42
N PHE A 176 -10.72 -12.32 -15.93
CA PHE A 176 -11.88 -11.88 -15.19
C PHE A 176 -11.75 -12.27 -13.72
N SER A 177 -12.18 -11.41 -12.80
CA SER A 177 -12.17 -11.71 -11.37
C SER A 177 -13.40 -12.54 -11.01
N HIS A 178 -13.19 -13.80 -10.70
CA HIS A 178 -14.27 -14.70 -10.32
C HIS A 178 -14.43 -14.79 -8.81
N PRO A 179 -15.66 -15.08 -8.30
CA PRO A 179 -15.83 -15.47 -6.91
C PRO A 179 -15.00 -16.73 -6.59
N PRO A 180 -14.23 -16.75 -5.50
CA PRO A 180 -13.40 -17.92 -5.15
C PRO A 180 -14.20 -19.21 -4.98
N SER A 181 -15.45 -19.14 -4.51
CA SER A 181 -16.35 -20.28 -4.41
C SER A 181 -16.67 -20.91 -5.78
N LEU A 182 -16.92 -20.06 -6.79
CA LEU A 182 -17.13 -20.52 -8.16
C LEU A 182 -15.90 -21.21 -8.71
N GLU A 183 -14.72 -20.57 -8.57
CA GLU A 183 -13.46 -21.16 -9.05
C GLU A 183 -13.18 -22.51 -8.40
N ALA A 184 -13.40 -22.64 -7.08
CA ALA A 184 -13.20 -23.88 -6.35
C ALA A 184 -14.15 -24.99 -6.82
N LEU A 185 -15.46 -24.70 -6.91
CA LEU A 185 -16.45 -25.67 -7.38
C LEU A 185 -16.19 -26.10 -8.81
N TRP A 186 -15.86 -25.15 -9.70
CA TRP A 186 -15.55 -25.44 -11.09
C TRP A 186 -14.30 -26.31 -11.22
N PHE A 187 -13.27 -26.01 -10.47
CA PHE A 187 -12.01 -26.77 -10.48
C PHE A 187 -12.23 -28.19 -9.96
N PHE A 188 -12.77 -28.35 -8.76
CA PHE A 188 -12.91 -29.66 -8.14
C PHE A 188 -13.95 -30.52 -8.85
N SER A 189 -15.14 -29.98 -9.18
CA SER A 189 -16.18 -30.77 -9.85
C SER A 189 -15.72 -31.30 -11.22
N GLY A 190 -15.05 -30.44 -12.02
CA GLY A 190 -14.51 -30.84 -13.30
C GLY A 190 -13.47 -31.97 -13.22
N ASN A 191 -12.60 -31.93 -12.20
CA ASN A 191 -11.60 -32.99 -11.98
C ASN A 191 -12.24 -34.26 -11.39
N PHE A 192 -13.21 -34.15 -10.50
CA PHE A 192 -13.91 -35.31 -9.93
C PHE A 192 -14.78 -36.03 -10.98
N ILE A 193 -15.44 -35.30 -11.89
CA ILE A 193 -16.14 -35.91 -13.01
C ILE A 193 -15.18 -36.71 -13.90
N LYS A 194 -14.02 -36.17 -14.21
CA LYS A 194 -12.97 -36.86 -14.97
C LYS A 194 -12.48 -38.10 -14.24
N TRP A 195 -12.24 -37.99 -12.92
CA TRP A 195 -11.83 -39.12 -12.09
C TRP A 195 -12.87 -40.23 -12.08
N ILE A 196 -14.15 -39.92 -11.81
CA ILE A 196 -15.23 -40.91 -11.77
C ILE A 196 -15.37 -41.63 -13.13
N ARG A 197 -15.15 -40.94 -14.23
CA ARG A 197 -15.20 -41.50 -15.59
C ARG A 197 -13.89 -42.15 -16.05
N SER A 198 -12.87 -42.24 -15.21
CA SER A 198 -11.61 -42.88 -15.60
C SER A 198 -11.80 -44.39 -15.83
N GLU A 199 -11.00 -44.93 -16.75
CA GLU A 199 -11.02 -46.33 -17.13
C GLU A 199 -10.42 -47.24 -16.03
N GLY A 200 -10.77 -48.52 -16.05
CA GLY A 200 -10.22 -49.54 -15.18
C GLY A 200 -11.19 -50.06 -14.11
N HIS A 201 -12.16 -49.23 -13.67
CA HIS A 201 -13.18 -49.59 -12.68
C HIS A 201 -14.55 -49.05 -13.06
N SER A 202 -15.62 -49.53 -12.39
CA SER A 202 -16.96 -48.97 -12.64
C SER A 202 -17.08 -47.54 -12.11
N LEU A 203 -17.99 -46.76 -12.69
CA LEU A 203 -18.27 -45.38 -12.21
C LEU A 203 -18.58 -45.38 -10.71
N GLN A 204 -19.33 -46.37 -10.24
CA GLN A 204 -19.67 -46.49 -8.83
C GLN A 204 -18.45 -46.75 -7.95
N GLN A 205 -17.56 -47.70 -8.33
CA GLN A 205 -16.32 -47.95 -7.59
C GLN A 205 -15.40 -46.72 -7.52
N ASN A 206 -15.25 -46.01 -8.63
CA ASN A 206 -14.47 -44.77 -8.67
C ASN A 206 -15.08 -43.70 -7.74
N ALA A 207 -16.42 -43.52 -7.77
CA ALA A 207 -17.11 -42.59 -6.92
C ALA A 207 -17.00 -42.93 -5.43
N GLU A 208 -17.20 -44.20 -5.06
CA GLU A 208 -17.05 -44.68 -3.68
C GLU A 208 -15.63 -44.46 -3.16
N ALA A 209 -14.62 -44.83 -3.94
CA ALA A 209 -13.22 -44.60 -3.58
C ALA A 209 -12.88 -43.11 -3.38
N LEU A 210 -13.44 -42.21 -4.21
CA LEU A 210 -13.27 -40.78 -4.08
C LEU A 210 -13.95 -40.22 -2.81
N ILE A 211 -15.18 -40.65 -2.53
CA ILE A 211 -15.93 -40.25 -1.33
C ILE A 211 -15.16 -40.70 -0.07
N GLU A 212 -14.74 -41.96 -0.03
CA GLU A 212 -14.01 -42.49 1.11
C GLU A 212 -12.65 -41.82 1.30
N ALA A 213 -11.91 -41.52 0.23
CA ALA A 213 -10.64 -40.80 0.31
C ALA A 213 -10.83 -39.43 0.99
N VAL A 214 -11.90 -38.68 0.65
CA VAL A 214 -12.19 -37.38 1.27
C VAL A 214 -12.72 -37.54 2.69
N MET A 215 -13.69 -38.43 2.91
CA MET A 215 -14.43 -38.51 4.17
C MET A 215 -13.66 -39.21 5.29
N ALA A 216 -12.84 -40.23 4.96
CA ALA A 216 -12.18 -41.11 5.93
C ALA A 216 -10.66 -40.91 6.00
N ASP A 217 -10.00 -40.60 4.87
CA ASP A 217 -8.54 -40.57 4.82
C ASP A 217 -7.96 -39.14 5.03
N LEU A 218 -8.72 -38.08 4.75
CA LEU A 218 -8.35 -36.74 5.13
C LEU A 218 -8.66 -36.51 6.62
N LYS A 219 -7.68 -36.04 7.37
CA LYS A 219 -7.78 -35.80 8.81
C LYS A 219 -7.34 -34.38 9.18
N LEU A 220 -7.97 -33.85 10.23
CA LEU A 220 -7.59 -32.60 10.87
C LEU A 220 -7.38 -32.83 12.37
N VAL A 221 -6.52 -32.02 12.97
CA VAL A 221 -6.42 -31.92 14.41
C VAL A 221 -7.39 -30.83 14.87
N SER A 222 -8.50 -31.23 15.47
CA SER A 222 -9.47 -30.28 16.05
C SER A 222 -9.03 -29.92 17.48
N ILE A 223 -8.83 -28.64 17.72
CA ILE A 223 -8.49 -28.08 19.02
C ILE A 223 -9.70 -27.26 19.49
N SER A 224 -10.39 -27.75 20.50
CA SER A 224 -11.52 -27.04 21.14
C SER A 224 -11.03 -26.23 22.33
N LEU A 225 -11.36 -24.95 22.35
CA LEU A 225 -11.06 -24.05 23.46
C LEU A 225 -12.05 -24.26 24.59
N GLU A 226 -11.56 -24.10 25.81
CA GLU A 226 -12.36 -24.10 27.05
C GLU A 226 -12.50 -22.66 27.57
N ALA A 227 -13.41 -22.42 28.52
CA ALA A 227 -13.73 -21.09 29.00
C ALA A 227 -12.55 -20.30 29.61
N GLU A 228 -11.49 -21.01 30.02
CA GLU A 228 -10.28 -20.43 30.62
C GLU A 228 -9.20 -20.14 29.57
N ASP A 229 -9.37 -20.61 28.32
CA ASP A 229 -8.39 -20.43 27.26
C ASP A 229 -8.53 -19.03 26.61
N ASP A 230 -7.41 -18.34 26.44
CA ASP A 230 -7.37 -17.11 25.68
C ASP A 230 -7.25 -17.42 24.17
N ALA A 231 -8.38 -17.33 23.48
CA ALA A 231 -8.49 -17.58 22.04
C ALA A 231 -7.49 -16.74 21.23
N GLN A 232 -7.19 -15.52 21.70
CA GLN A 232 -6.30 -14.59 21.02
C GLN A 232 -4.84 -15.02 21.12
N ILE A 233 -4.37 -15.39 22.31
CA ILE A 233 -2.97 -15.87 22.51
C ILE A 233 -2.72 -17.13 21.70
N ILE A 234 -3.72 -18.00 21.64
CA ILE A 234 -3.66 -19.25 20.87
C ILE A 234 -3.59 -18.96 19.36
N PHE A 235 -4.44 -18.07 18.87
CA PHE A 235 -4.43 -17.62 17.48
C PHE A 235 -3.08 -17.02 17.08
N GLU A 236 -2.51 -16.16 17.91
CA GLU A 236 -1.18 -15.55 17.69
C GLU A 236 -0.06 -16.61 17.62
N THR A 237 -0.09 -17.55 18.55
CA THR A 237 0.94 -18.61 18.65
C THR A 237 0.93 -19.53 17.45
N LEU A 238 -0.24 -19.89 16.96
CA LEU A 238 -0.41 -20.79 15.81
C LEU A 238 -0.07 -20.09 14.49
N ASN A 239 -0.49 -18.83 14.32
CA ASN A 239 -0.18 -18.05 13.12
C ASN A 239 1.30 -17.69 12.99
N GLY A 240 2.04 -17.62 14.08
CA GLY A 240 3.50 -17.43 14.06
C GLY A 240 4.28 -18.55 13.35
N ARG A 241 3.62 -19.68 13.04
CA ARG A 241 4.21 -20.86 12.38
C ARG A 241 3.59 -21.21 11.01
N GLY A 242 2.58 -20.46 10.56
CA GLY A 242 1.82 -20.72 9.32
C GLY A 242 2.11 -19.72 8.19
N ALA A 243 1.23 -19.69 7.17
CA ALA A 243 1.29 -18.68 6.12
C ALA A 243 1.17 -17.28 6.74
N GLU A 244 2.10 -16.38 6.39
CA GLU A 244 2.14 -15.02 6.93
C GLU A 244 0.79 -14.31 6.74
N LEU A 245 0.08 -14.11 7.85
CA LEU A 245 -1.04 -13.17 7.89
C LEU A 245 -0.48 -11.75 7.83
N HIS A 246 -1.14 -10.89 7.08
CA HIS A 246 -0.81 -9.47 7.11
C HIS A 246 -1.06 -8.90 8.51
N ALA A 247 -0.19 -8.01 8.96
CA ALA A 247 -0.36 -7.38 10.28
C ALA A 247 -1.74 -6.71 10.43
N THR A 248 -2.30 -6.20 9.34
CA THR A 248 -3.65 -5.63 9.29
C THR A 248 -4.75 -6.63 9.63
N ASP A 249 -4.61 -7.89 9.22
CA ASP A 249 -5.59 -8.93 9.53
C ASP A 249 -5.55 -9.29 11.02
N LEU A 250 -4.34 -9.38 11.59
CA LEU A 250 -4.15 -9.63 13.02
C LEU A 250 -4.70 -8.49 13.87
N ILE A 251 -4.43 -7.24 13.48
CA ILE A 251 -4.94 -6.04 14.17
C ILE A 251 -6.46 -5.97 14.08
N ARG A 252 -7.05 -6.23 12.92
CA ARG A 252 -8.51 -6.30 12.75
C ARG A 252 -9.12 -7.34 13.70
N ASN A 253 -8.60 -8.55 13.66
CA ASN A 253 -9.09 -9.63 14.53
C ASN A 253 -9.01 -9.23 16.01
N TYR A 254 -7.88 -8.64 16.43
CA TYR A 254 -7.69 -8.15 17.79
C TYR A 254 -8.74 -7.13 18.20
N ILE A 255 -8.98 -6.12 17.35
CA ILE A 255 -9.98 -5.07 17.63
C ILE A 255 -11.38 -5.68 17.82
N PHE A 256 -11.80 -6.59 16.94
CA PHE A 256 -13.16 -7.10 16.95
C PHE A 256 -13.40 -8.19 17.99
N MET A 257 -12.42 -9.04 18.29
CA MET A 257 -12.48 -9.93 19.44
C MET A 257 -12.62 -9.12 20.74
N ARG A 258 -11.88 -8.02 20.86
CA ARG A 258 -12.00 -7.12 21.99
C ARG A 258 -13.33 -6.38 22.03
N ALA A 259 -13.90 -5.99 20.88
CA ALA A 259 -15.23 -5.39 20.83
C ALA A 259 -16.32 -6.31 21.39
N GLU A 260 -16.25 -7.60 21.07
CA GLU A 260 -17.16 -8.61 21.62
C GLU A 260 -17.00 -8.74 23.14
N HIS A 261 -15.77 -8.79 23.64
CA HIS A 261 -15.46 -8.83 25.06
C HIS A 261 -15.94 -7.55 25.81
N ASP A 262 -15.77 -6.39 25.18
CA ASP A 262 -16.17 -5.08 25.76
C ASP A 262 -17.69 -4.85 25.67
N GLY A 263 -18.48 -5.80 25.14
CA GLY A 263 -19.93 -5.69 24.97
C GLY A 263 -20.36 -4.69 23.90
N ILE A 264 -19.45 -4.34 22.97
CA ILE A 264 -19.73 -3.46 21.85
C ILE A 264 -20.36 -4.30 20.72
N ASN A 265 -21.34 -3.73 20.01
CA ASN A 265 -21.86 -4.39 18.80
C ASN A 265 -20.78 -4.37 17.71
N ALA A 266 -20.00 -5.45 17.70
CA ALA A 266 -18.86 -5.61 16.81
C ALA A 266 -19.24 -5.57 15.32
N ALA A 267 -20.41 -6.12 14.96
CA ALA A 267 -20.91 -6.10 13.58
C ALA A 267 -21.24 -4.66 13.11
N THR A 268 -21.90 -3.87 13.95
CA THR A 268 -22.21 -2.46 13.65
C THR A 268 -20.93 -1.61 13.57
N LEU A 269 -19.97 -1.85 14.45
CA LEU A 269 -18.67 -1.17 14.42
C LEU A 269 -17.91 -1.50 13.14
N TYR A 270 -17.93 -2.77 12.73
CA TYR A 270 -17.30 -3.22 11.49
C TYR A 270 -17.91 -2.54 10.26
N GLU A 271 -19.23 -2.68 10.06
CA GLU A 271 -19.92 -2.15 8.89
C GLU A 271 -19.77 -0.63 8.75
N ASN A 272 -19.87 0.11 9.85
CA ASN A 272 -19.89 1.58 9.82
C ASN A 272 -18.49 2.22 9.84
N LYS A 273 -17.49 1.57 10.46
CA LYS A 273 -16.22 2.22 10.76
C LYS A 273 -14.99 1.49 10.22
N TRP A 274 -15.01 0.15 10.10
CA TRP A 274 -13.87 -0.62 9.62
C TRP A 274 -13.94 -0.97 8.15
N LYS A 275 -15.10 -1.34 7.64
CA LYS A 275 -15.31 -1.79 6.26
C LYS A 275 -14.68 -0.88 5.19
N PRO A 276 -14.65 0.46 5.33
CA PRO A 276 -13.94 1.34 4.40
C PRO A 276 -12.43 1.06 4.26
N PHE A 277 -11.79 0.43 5.26
CA PHE A 277 -10.39 0.02 5.19
C PHE A 277 -10.15 -1.22 4.32
N GLU A 278 -11.19 -1.90 3.90
CA GLU A 278 -11.12 -3.05 3.00
C GLU A 278 -11.22 -2.68 1.51
N ASP A 279 -11.43 -1.40 1.21
CA ASP A 279 -11.43 -0.88 -0.16
C ASP A 279 -10.08 -1.08 -0.84
N SER A 280 -10.10 -1.13 -2.17
CA SER A 280 -8.91 -1.30 -3.01
C SER A 280 -7.81 -0.28 -2.69
N TYR A 281 -8.18 0.96 -2.35
CA TYR A 281 -7.22 1.99 -1.95
C TYR A 281 -6.33 1.55 -0.77
N TRP A 282 -6.91 0.95 0.27
CA TRP A 282 -6.18 0.56 1.48
C TRP A 282 -5.45 -0.77 1.34
N THR A 283 -6.01 -1.68 0.54
CA THR A 283 -5.44 -3.01 0.32
C THR A 283 -4.35 -3.02 -0.75
N GLU A 284 -4.28 -1.98 -1.59
CA GLU A 284 -3.23 -1.81 -2.59
C GLU A 284 -1.86 -1.68 -1.90
N LYS A 285 -0.87 -2.44 -2.43
CA LYS A 285 0.49 -2.44 -1.91
C LYS A 285 1.25 -1.21 -2.39
N GLN A 286 1.88 -0.51 -1.47
CA GLN A 286 2.75 0.63 -1.72
C GLN A 286 4.18 0.29 -1.32
N ARG A 287 5.10 0.52 -2.25
CA ARG A 287 6.53 0.32 -2.01
C ARG A 287 7.12 1.56 -1.35
N ARG A 288 7.89 1.36 -0.26
CA ARG A 288 8.74 2.38 0.37
C ARG A 288 10.14 1.80 0.55
N GLY A 289 11.10 2.32 -0.17
CA GLY A 289 12.41 1.72 -0.25
C GLY A 289 12.35 0.27 -0.76
N ARG A 290 12.79 -0.69 0.08
CA ARG A 290 12.78 -2.13 -0.24
C ARG A 290 11.52 -2.87 0.24
N ILE A 291 10.68 -2.21 1.02
CA ILE A 291 9.51 -2.82 1.66
C ILE A 291 8.26 -2.52 0.82
N ASN A 292 7.45 -3.56 0.58
CA ASN A 292 6.19 -3.46 -0.16
C ASN A 292 5.05 -3.99 0.71
N LYS A 293 4.20 -3.09 1.22
CA LYS A 293 3.12 -3.39 2.16
C LYS A 293 1.83 -2.67 1.76
N PRO A 294 0.64 -3.17 2.18
CA PRO A 294 -0.63 -2.47 1.99
C PRO A 294 -0.60 -1.05 2.58
N ARG A 295 -1.32 -0.11 1.95
CA ARG A 295 -1.42 1.26 2.49
C ARG A 295 -1.96 1.29 3.91
N LEU A 296 -2.84 0.38 4.28
CA LEU A 296 -3.34 0.27 5.65
C LEU A 296 -2.25 -0.07 6.66
N GLU A 297 -1.29 -0.96 6.32
CA GLU A 297 -0.15 -1.23 7.20
C GLU A 297 0.73 0.03 7.39
N TRP A 298 0.93 0.80 6.32
CA TRP A 298 1.66 2.07 6.39
C TRP A 298 0.94 3.14 7.21
N LEU A 299 -0.39 3.22 7.11
CA LEU A 299 -1.21 4.09 7.95
C LEU A 299 -1.06 3.73 9.43
N ILE A 300 -1.29 2.45 9.78
CA ILE A 300 -1.20 1.98 11.17
C ILE A 300 0.21 2.22 11.74
N HIS A 301 1.24 1.95 10.95
CA HIS A 301 2.62 2.18 11.34
C HIS A 301 2.89 3.66 11.65
N ALA A 302 2.49 4.57 10.75
CA ALA A 302 2.68 6.01 10.95
C ALA A 302 1.84 6.55 12.14
N THR A 303 0.61 6.05 12.32
CA THR A 303 -0.25 6.37 13.46
C THR A 303 0.40 5.95 14.77
N LEU A 304 0.88 4.70 14.85
CA LEU A 304 1.56 4.22 16.06
C LEU A 304 2.83 5.00 16.38
N GLN A 305 3.60 5.41 15.38
CA GLN A 305 4.78 6.25 15.60
C GLN A 305 4.41 7.62 16.16
N ALA A 306 3.32 8.23 15.65
CA ALA A 306 2.82 9.50 16.15
C ALA A 306 2.32 9.38 17.59
N GLU A 307 1.54 8.36 17.90
CA GLU A 307 0.93 8.15 19.21
C GLU A 307 1.93 7.67 20.28
N LYS A 308 2.83 6.75 19.91
CA LYS A 308 3.88 6.23 20.83
C LYS A 308 5.08 7.15 20.94
N GLN A 309 5.20 8.16 20.09
CA GLN A 309 6.30 9.13 20.06
C GLN A 309 7.69 8.46 19.95
N ARG A 310 7.75 7.31 19.28
CA ARG A 310 8.98 6.55 19.05
C ARG A 310 8.92 5.76 17.76
N GLU A 311 10.06 5.31 17.31
CA GLU A 311 10.13 4.37 16.19
C GLU A 311 9.37 3.09 16.51
N VAL A 312 8.67 2.57 15.51
CA VAL A 312 7.89 1.33 15.54
C VAL A 312 8.48 0.38 14.53
N ASP A 313 8.76 -0.86 14.94
CA ASP A 313 9.24 -1.88 14.05
C ASP A 313 8.08 -2.41 13.18
N LEU A 314 8.15 -2.14 11.89
CA LEU A 314 7.14 -2.58 10.92
C LEU A 314 7.02 -4.12 10.84
N SER A 315 8.11 -4.86 11.07
CA SER A 315 8.09 -6.32 11.07
C SER A 315 7.31 -6.89 12.27
N ARG A 316 7.15 -6.10 13.32
CA ARG A 316 6.42 -6.44 14.55
C ARG A 316 5.18 -5.57 14.76
N LEU A 317 4.62 -5.02 13.66
CA LEU A 317 3.55 -4.02 13.73
C LEU A 317 2.37 -4.45 14.59
N TYR A 318 1.95 -5.71 14.51
CA TYR A 318 0.87 -6.24 15.36
C TYR A 318 1.25 -6.20 16.85
N ASN A 319 2.44 -6.67 17.24
CA ASN A 319 2.89 -6.64 18.62
C ASN A 319 3.00 -5.21 19.15
N GLU A 320 3.50 -4.30 18.33
CA GLU A 320 3.59 -2.88 18.65
C GLU A 320 2.20 -2.24 18.87
N TYR A 321 1.21 -2.63 18.03
CA TYR A 321 -0.17 -2.20 18.18
C TYR A 321 -0.79 -2.73 19.49
N ARG A 322 -0.67 -4.04 19.74
CA ARG A 322 -1.17 -4.68 20.97
C ARG A 322 -0.57 -4.04 22.21
N ASP A 323 0.74 -3.86 22.24
CA ASP A 323 1.44 -3.20 23.35
C ASP A 323 0.95 -1.75 23.58
N TYR A 324 0.66 -1.02 22.51
CA TYR A 324 0.10 0.32 22.61
C TYR A 324 -1.26 0.32 23.30
N VAL A 325 -2.15 -0.57 22.88
CA VAL A 325 -3.52 -0.66 23.42
C VAL A 325 -3.55 -1.20 24.86
N THR A 326 -2.65 -2.14 25.23
CA THR A 326 -2.66 -2.77 26.55
C THR A 326 -1.90 -1.98 27.62
N LYS A 327 -0.88 -1.19 27.26
CA LYS A 327 0.04 -0.54 28.22
C LYS A 327 -0.25 0.95 28.47
N GLY A 328 -1.49 1.39 28.40
CA GLY A 328 -1.86 2.74 28.82
C GLY A 328 -2.22 3.72 27.71
N SER A 329 -2.69 3.23 26.59
CA SER A 329 -3.33 4.06 25.57
C SER A 329 -4.64 4.67 26.07
N PRO A 330 -4.93 5.96 25.77
CA PRO A 330 -6.26 6.52 25.97
C PRO A 330 -7.34 5.82 25.14
N SER A 331 -6.95 5.05 24.10
CA SER A 331 -7.86 4.32 23.20
C SER A 331 -7.95 2.83 23.55
N HIS A 332 -8.31 2.51 24.79
CA HIS A 332 -8.41 1.12 25.25
C HIS A 332 -9.57 0.35 24.65
N ARG A 333 -10.74 1.00 24.47
CA ARG A 333 -11.93 0.38 23.92
C ARG A 333 -11.81 0.19 22.41
N ALA A 334 -12.41 -0.88 21.89
CA ALA A 334 -12.35 -1.20 20.46
C ALA A 334 -12.94 -0.10 19.56
N ASP A 335 -14.04 0.53 19.96
CA ASP A 335 -14.65 1.65 19.25
C ASP A 335 -13.72 2.87 19.14
N GLN A 336 -13.02 3.20 20.22
CA GLN A 336 -12.05 4.30 20.26
C GLN A 336 -10.82 4.01 19.38
N GLN A 337 -10.36 2.74 19.36
CA GLN A 337 -9.25 2.33 18.50
C GLN A 337 -9.59 2.52 17.01
N VAL A 338 -10.78 2.10 16.59
CA VAL A 338 -11.24 2.27 15.21
C VAL A 338 -11.44 3.74 14.87
N GLU A 339 -11.98 4.54 15.80
CA GLU A 339 -12.16 5.99 15.61
C GLU A 339 -10.81 6.70 15.46
N LEU A 340 -9.81 6.34 16.25
CA LEU A 340 -8.44 6.86 16.12
C LEU A 340 -7.89 6.58 14.73
N LEU A 341 -7.98 5.34 14.25
CA LEU A 341 -7.51 4.98 12.91
C LEU A 341 -8.25 5.75 11.81
N ASN A 342 -9.56 5.92 11.93
CA ASN A 342 -10.35 6.69 10.95
C ASN A 342 -9.94 8.17 10.93
N ARG A 343 -9.69 8.79 12.08
CA ARG A 343 -9.23 10.16 12.17
C ARG A 343 -7.90 10.37 11.43
N TYR A 344 -6.96 9.46 11.63
CA TYR A 344 -5.67 9.50 10.92
C TYR A 344 -5.80 9.13 9.43
N ALA A 345 -6.72 8.25 9.07
CA ALA A 345 -6.90 7.78 7.71
C ALA A 345 -7.31 8.89 6.74
N LEU A 346 -8.17 9.80 7.17
CA LEU A 346 -8.56 10.98 6.37
C LEU A 346 -7.34 11.84 6.06
N GLN A 347 -6.57 12.17 7.08
CA GLN A 347 -5.36 12.98 6.95
C GLN A 347 -4.28 12.30 6.10
N TYR A 348 -4.14 10.99 6.25
CA TYR A 348 -3.19 10.19 5.48
C TYR A 348 -3.52 10.15 3.98
N LYS A 349 -4.81 10.05 3.61
CA LYS A 349 -5.27 10.13 2.22
C LYS A 349 -4.91 11.47 1.58
N GLU A 350 -5.15 12.57 2.29
CA GLU A 350 -4.82 13.91 1.83
C GLU A 350 -3.31 14.12 1.70
N LEU A 351 -2.53 13.63 2.66
CA LEU A 351 -1.06 13.69 2.63
C LEU A 351 -0.46 12.97 1.42
N ILE A 352 -0.92 11.74 1.14
CA ILE A 352 -0.40 10.96 0.01
C ILE A 352 -0.94 11.46 -1.33
N GLY A 353 -2.22 11.81 -1.38
CA GLY A 353 -2.87 12.27 -2.62
C GLY A 353 -2.43 13.64 -3.04
N GLY A 354 -2.06 14.52 -2.10
CA GLY A 354 -1.74 15.93 -2.36
C GLY A 354 -2.89 16.71 -3.03
N LEU A 355 -4.09 16.14 -3.01
CA LEU A 355 -5.28 16.73 -3.62
C LEU A 355 -6.06 17.54 -2.59
N GLY A 356 -6.58 18.68 -3.02
CA GLY A 356 -7.33 19.59 -2.14
C GLY A 356 -6.50 20.78 -1.64
N THR A 357 -7.10 21.53 -0.73
CA THR A 357 -6.57 22.81 -0.21
C THR A 357 -6.23 22.78 1.28
N THR A 358 -6.44 21.65 1.95
CA THR A 358 -6.09 21.50 3.37
C THR A 358 -4.58 21.65 3.58
N PRO A 359 -4.14 22.12 4.76
CA PRO A 359 -2.72 22.29 5.04
C PRO A 359 -1.89 21.02 4.81
N ILE A 360 -2.41 19.84 5.20
CA ILE A 360 -1.70 18.57 5.03
C ILE A 360 -1.66 18.11 3.55
N ALA A 361 -2.71 18.37 2.76
CA ALA A 361 -2.70 18.09 1.32
C ALA A 361 -1.67 18.96 0.59
N CYS A 362 -1.55 20.24 1.00
CA CYS A 362 -0.52 21.15 0.51
C CYS A 362 0.89 20.65 0.85
N LEU A 363 1.12 20.20 2.08
CA LEU A 363 2.38 19.54 2.46
C LEU A 363 2.67 18.36 1.55
N GLY A 364 1.72 17.42 1.42
CA GLY A 364 1.87 16.21 0.62
C GLY A 364 2.29 16.51 -0.82
N ARG A 365 1.65 17.46 -1.47
CA ARG A 365 1.98 17.90 -2.83
C ARG A 365 3.40 18.45 -2.93
N ARG A 366 3.83 19.26 -1.96
CA ARG A 366 5.16 19.93 -1.98
C ARG A 366 6.31 18.98 -1.66
N ILE A 367 6.11 17.98 -0.79
CA ILE A 367 7.16 17.02 -0.43
C ILE A 367 7.20 15.77 -1.31
N SER A 368 6.18 15.53 -2.16
CA SER A 368 6.06 14.32 -2.99
C SER A 368 7.30 14.04 -3.85
N ALA A 369 7.91 15.10 -4.39
CA ALA A 369 9.12 15.00 -5.21
C ALA A 369 10.38 14.60 -4.43
N TYR A 370 10.37 14.75 -3.10
CA TYR A 370 11.55 14.54 -2.24
C TYR A 370 11.62 13.14 -1.62
N ASP A 371 10.58 12.33 -1.78
CA ASP A 371 10.46 10.95 -1.23
C ASP A 371 10.79 10.84 0.27
N VAL A 372 10.29 11.79 1.08
CA VAL A 372 10.54 11.88 2.52
C VAL A 372 9.36 11.32 3.30
N THR A 373 9.16 9.99 3.26
CA THR A 373 8.04 9.34 3.97
C THR A 373 8.22 9.28 5.49
N THR A 374 9.43 9.46 5.99
CA THR A 374 9.75 9.52 7.43
C THR A 374 9.16 10.73 8.16
N ILE A 375 8.70 11.74 7.41
CA ILE A 375 7.98 12.92 7.96
C ILE A 375 6.52 12.61 8.31
N TYR A 376 5.94 11.51 7.80
CA TYR A 376 4.51 11.24 7.90
C TYR A 376 3.99 11.16 9.36
N PRO A 377 4.67 10.51 10.31
CA PRO A 377 4.21 10.51 11.69
C PRO A 377 4.08 11.93 12.29
N LEU A 378 5.05 12.79 12.00
CA LEU A 378 5.03 14.20 12.42
C LEU A 378 3.90 14.98 11.74
N ALA A 379 3.76 14.82 10.43
CA ALA A 379 2.70 15.47 9.67
C ALA A 379 1.31 15.07 10.17
N LEU A 380 1.10 13.79 10.45
CA LEU A 380 -0.14 13.26 10.99
C LEU A 380 -0.41 13.76 12.40
N LEU A 381 0.60 13.79 13.29
CA LEU A 381 0.46 14.34 14.64
C LEU A 381 -0.03 15.79 14.62
N ILE A 382 0.61 16.63 13.77
CA ILE A 382 0.20 18.03 13.59
C ILE A 382 -1.22 18.13 13.01
N SER A 383 -1.59 17.27 12.08
CA SER A 383 -2.90 17.35 11.40
C SER A 383 -4.08 17.13 12.31
N VAL A 384 -3.93 16.21 13.29
CA VAL A 384 -4.99 15.86 14.25
C VAL A 384 -4.99 16.71 15.51
N ALA A 385 -4.00 17.60 15.65
CA ALA A 385 -3.91 18.51 16.78
C ALA A 385 -5.02 19.57 16.75
N ASP A 386 -5.46 19.98 17.94
CA ASP A 386 -6.45 21.03 18.12
C ASP A 386 -5.79 22.43 18.05
N ILE A 387 -5.32 22.76 16.85
CA ILE A 387 -4.72 24.07 16.50
C ILE A 387 -5.33 24.56 15.17
N SER A 388 -5.25 25.86 14.92
CA SER A 388 -5.81 26.45 13.71
C SER A 388 -5.12 25.94 12.42
N ASP A 389 -5.85 25.93 11.31
CA ASP A 389 -5.27 25.59 9.99
C ASP A 389 -4.17 26.58 9.57
N ALA A 390 -4.24 27.83 10.02
CA ALA A 390 -3.17 28.80 9.81
C ALA A 390 -1.87 28.34 10.51
N GLU A 391 -1.95 27.89 11.76
CA GLU A 391 -0.82 27.37 12.51
C GLU A 391 -0.26 26.09 11.88
N LYS A 392 -1.13 25.15 11.49
CA LYS A 392 -0.73 23.96 10.73
C LYS A 392 0.01 24.32 9.45
N THR A 393 -0.46 25.34 8.74
CA THR A 393 0.16 25.81 7.48
C THR A 393 1.55 26.35 7.72
N ILE A 394 1.76 27.12 8.79
CA ILE A 394 3.08 27.64 9.17
C ILE A 394 4.03 26.45 9.45
N MET A 395 3.61 25.52 10.31
CA MET A 395 4.41 24.35 10.66
C MET A 395 4.78 23.50 9.43
N TYR A 396 3.83 23.28 8.53
CA TYR A 396 4.11 22.51 7.31
C TYR A 396 5.02 23.27 6.34
N ASN A 397 4.92 24.58 6.24
CA ASN A 397 5.85 25.40 5.45
C ASN A 397 7.28 25.31 6.00
N ASP A 398 7.46 25.32 7.32
CA ASP A 398 8.76 25.14 7.97
C ASP A 398 9.35 23.76 7.67
N LEU A 399 8.52 22.71 7.71
CA LEU A 399 8.95 21.35 7.35
C LEU A 399 9.35 21.23 5.88
N VAL A 400 8.59 21.84 4.96
CA VAL A 400 8.95 21.90 3.53
C VAL A 400 10.25 22.67 3.35
N SER A 401 10.38 23.84 3.99
CA SER A 401 11.63 24.64 3.97
C SER A 401 12.82 23.82 4.45
N TYR A 402 12.67 23.12 5.56
CA TYR A 402 13.73 22.24 6.08
C TYR A 402 14.18 21.20 5.04
N VAL A 403 13.24 20.48 4.43
CA VAL A 403 13.53 19.43 3.44
C VAL A 403 14.17 20.01 2.17
N VAL A 404 13.57 21.08 1.62
CA VAL A 404 14.03 21.69 0.35
C VAL A 404 15.41 22.32 0.51
N ARG A 405 15.63 23.11 1.57
CA ARG A 405 16.93 23.74 1.83
C ARG A 405 18.04 22.73 1.95
N ARG A 406 17.79 21.63 2.68
CA ARG A 406 18.77 20.56 2.83
C ARG A 406 19.09 19.88 1.50
N ALA A 407 18.08 19.63 0.66
CA ALA A 407 18.28 19.04 -0.66
C ALA A 407 19.11 19.95 -1.58
N VAL A 408 18.79 21.25 -1.64
CA VAL A 408 19.51 22.26 -2.43
C VAL A 408 20.94 22.46 -1.94
N CYS A 409 21.15 22.47 -0.62
CA CYS A 409 22.48 22.54 -0.02
C CYS A 409 23.29 21.23 -0.13
N GLY A 410 22.69 20.15 -0.65
CA GLY A 410 23.36 18.85 -0.85
C GLY A 410 23.58 18.07 0.44
N LEU A 411 22.77 18.34 1.49
CA LEU A 411 22.85 17.65 2.77
C LEU A 411 22.12 16.31 2.73
N THR A 412 22.70 15.31 3.38
CA THR A 412 22.17 13.94 3.37
C THR A 412 20.82 13.80 4.07
N PRO A 413 19.83 13.06 3.52
CA PRO A 413 18.57 12.78 4.17
C PRO A 413 18.61 11.55 5.11
N LYS A 414 19.77 10.89 5.27
CA LYS A 414 19.89 9.61 5.98
C LYS A 414 19.44 9.64 7.45
N ASN A 415 19.40 10.81 8.08
CA ASN A 415 19.03 10.96 9.49
C ASN A 415 17.60 11.49 9.71
N TYR A 416 16.78 11.61 8.66
CA TYR A 416 15.45 12.20 8.76
C TYR A 416 14.51 11.45 9.71
N ASN A 417 14.62 10.11 9.80
CA ASN A 417 13.86 9.32 10.76
C ASN A 417 14.09 9.79 12.21
N ASN A 418 15.36 9.91 12.62
CA ASN A 418 15.71 10.38 13.96
C ASN A 418 15.30 11.84 14.20
N VAL A 419 15.53 12.71 13.21
CA VAL A 419 15.16 14.13 13.29
C VAL A 419 13.67 14.29 13.51
N PHE A 420 12.84 13.75 12.62
CA PHE A 420 11.39 13.91 12.73
C PHE A 420 10.81 13.21 13.96
N MET A 421 11.38 12.09 14.37
CA MET A 421 10.92 11.41 15.59
C MET A 421 11.33 12.19 16.87
N ASN A 422 12.46 12.86 16.86
CA ASN A 422 12.83 13.79 17.96
C ASN A 422 11.88 14.98 18.02
N VAL A 423 11.49 15.54 16.87
CA VAL A 423 10.46 16.60 16.81
C VAL A 423 9.11 16.10 17.31
N VAL A 424 8.67 14.90 16.92
CA VAL A 424 7.43 14.28 17.43
C VAL A 424 7.45 14.21 18.96
N ARG A 425 8.54 13.70 19.57
CA ARG A 425 8.69 13.62 21.03
C ARG A 425 8.66 14.98 21.72
N HIS A 426 9.34 15.95 21.13
CA HIS A 426 9.39 17.30 21.68
C HIS A 426 8.02 17.94 21.67
N LEU A 427 7.36 17.98 20.50
CA LEU A 427 6.03 18.60 20.37
C LEU A 427 4.95 17.91 21.20
N ALA A 428 5.02 16.60 21.35
CA ALA A 428 4.09 15.87 22.21
C ALA A 428 4.26 16.21 23.71
N LYS A 429 5.46 16.61 24.12
CA LYS A 429 5.77 16.98 25.49
C LYS A 429 5.53 18.47 25.80
N THR A 430 5.87 19.35 24.88
CA THR A 430 5.84 20.82 25.09
C THR A 430 4.59 21.49 24.56
N GLY A 431 3.86 20.81 23.66
CA GLY A 431 2.71 21.34 22.93
C GLY A 431 3.02 21.51 21.43
N ILE A 432 1.97 21.32 20.63
CA ILE A 432 2.09 21.40 19.16
C ILE A 432 1.92 22.85 18.72
N SER A 433 3.03 23.50 18.36
CA SER A 433 3.05 24.88 17.85
C SER A 433 4.22 25.10 16.91
N SER A 434 4.13 26.14 16.07
CA SER A 434 5.21 26.56 15.17
C SER A 434 6.44 27.04 15.93
N ILE A 435 6.25 27.65 17.08
CA ILE A 435 7.34 28.11 17.96
C ILE A 435 8.18 26.91 18.44
N GLU A 436 7.55 25.88 18.98
CA GLU A 436 8.24 24.68 19.46
C GLU A 436 8.89 23.88 18.33
N LEU A 437 8.23 23.81 17.16
CA LEU A 437 8.79 23.18 15.97
C LEU A 437 10.08 23.90 15.53
N ARG A 438 10.05 25.22 15.40
CA ARG A 438 11.20 26.05 14.99
C ARG A 438 12.33 25.97 16.01
N SER A 439 12.01 26.08 17.30
CA SER A 439 12.98 25.92 18.37
C SER A 439 13.73 24.61 18.26
N THR A 440 12.99 23.50 18.03
CA THR A 440 13.60 22.18 17.86
C THR A 440 14.47 22.11 16.59
N LEU A 441 13.96 22.53 15.44
CA LEU A 441 14.72 22.47 14.17
C LEU A 441 15.96 23.38 14.20
N ASN A 442 15.87 24.55 14.83
CA ASN A 442 17.01 25.48 14.96
C ASN A 442 18.08 25.00 15.93
N SER A 443 17.72 24.16 16.90
CA SER A 443 18.69 23.55 17.83
C SER A 443 19.57 22.46 17.18
N LEU A 444 19.24 22.01 15.98
CA LEU A 444 19.96 20.94 15.27
C LEU A 444 21.24 21.49 14.63
N ASN A 445 22.40 21.11 15.13
CA ASN A 445 23.70 21.66 14.70
C ASN A 445 24.52 20.71 13.81
N GLY A 446 24.22 19.41 13.79
CA GLY A 446 25.00 18.43 13.01
C GLY A 446 24.72 18.52 11.51
N GLU A 447 25.72 18.27 10.66
CA GLU A 447 25.57 18.24 9.19
C GLU A 447 24.42 17.30 8.72
N ALA A 448 24.25 16.18 9.40
CA ALA A 448 23.18 15.23 9.11
C ALA A 448 21.78 15.71 9.53
N SER A 449 21.66 16.83 10.26
CA SER A 449 20.40 17.28 10.86
C SER A 449 20.11 18.77 10.78
N ARG A 450 21.14 19.65 10.68
CA ARG A 450 20.97 21.11 10.73
C ARG A 450 20.02 21.67 9.66
N TRP A 451 19.34 22.76 9.97
CA TRP A 451 18.54 23.55 9.04
C TRP A 451 19.43 24.63 8.40
N PRO A 452 19.68 24.60 7.06
CA PRO A 452 20.58 25.56 6.41
C PRO A 452 20.12 27.00 6.57
N THR A 453 21.10 27.88 6.77
CA THR A 453 20.88 29.33 6.87
C THR A 453 20.48 29.94 5.53
N ASP A 454 19.97 31.18 5.53
CA ASP A 454 19.63 31.91 4.32
C ASP A 454 20.87 32.12 3.42
N ALA A 455 22.01 32.47 4.02
CA ALA A 455 23.26 32.64 3.29
C ALA A 455 23.73 31.36 2.59
N GLU A 456 23.68 30.22 3.29
CA GLU A 456 24.04 28.91 2.71
C GLU A 456 23.10 28.52 1.58
N PHE A 457 21.79 28.73 1.77
CA PHE A 457 20.78 28.37 0.79
C PHE A 457 20.88 29.25 -0.46
N LEU A 458 21.04 30.58 -0.29
CA LEU A 458 21.24 31.50 -1.40
C LEU A 458 22.53 31.18 -2.17
N ASN A 459 23.65 30.97 -1.45
CA ASN A 459 24.89 30.54 -2.09
C ASN A 459 24.73 29.23 -2.87
N ALA A 460 23.99 28.27 -2.33
CA ALA A 460 23.70 27.03 -3.06
C ALA A 460 22.86 27.27 -4.33
N CYS A 461 21.90 28.17 -4.30
CA CYS A 461 21.10 28.55 -5.48
C CYS A 461 21.95 29.22 -6.57
N THR A 462 22.96 30.03 -6.19
CA THR A 462 23.77 30.82 -7.12
C THR A 462 24.99 30.06 -7.66
N SER A 463 25.59 29.16 -6.86
CA SER A 463 26.89 28.56 -7.18
C SER A 463 26.89 27.03 -7.32
N ALA A 464 25.88 26.35 -6.76
CA ALA A 464 25.92 24.89 -6.77
C ALA A 464 25.41 24.30 -8.09
N ARG A 465 25.99 23.18 -8.48
CA ARG A 465 25.47 22.34 -9.57
C ARG A 465 24.18 21.68 -9.11
N LEU A 466 23.05 22.32 -9.40
CA LEU A 466 21.74 21.82 -8.98
C LEU A 466 21.21 20.72 -9.92
N TYR A 467 21.28 20.94 -11.24
CA TYR A 467 20.77 19.98 -12.22
C TYR A 467 21.59 19.98 -13.53
N PRO A 468 22.09 18.83 -13.99
CA PRO A 468 22.19 17.60 -13.21
C PRO A 468 23.20 17.75 -12.06
N GLY A 469 22.83 17.28 -10.88
CA GLY A 469 23.69 17.40 -9.71
C GLY A 469 22.99 17.06 -8.40
N ARG A 470 22.79 18.05 -7.52
CA ARG A 470 22.21 17.85 -6.19
C ARG A 470 20.74 17.42 -6.23
N LEU A 471 19.99 17.86 -7.24
CA LEU A 471 18.57 17.57 -7.43
C LEU A 471 18.38 16.65 -8.64
N ASP A 472 17.50 15.68 -8.52
CA ASP A 472 17.00 14.91 -9.64
C ASP A 472 15.91 15.68 -10.41
N THR A 473 15.43 15.12 -11.52
CA THR A 473 14.43 15.74 -12.38
C THR A 473 13.15 16.12 -11.63
N GLN A 474 12.67 15.27 -10.71
CA GLN A 474 11.43 15.53 -9.99
C GLN A 474 11.59 16.67 -9.00
N LYS A 475 12.68 16.69 -8.23
CA LYS A 475 12.96 17.77 -7.27
C LYS A 475 13.19 19.10 -7.97
N MET A 476 13.96 19.11 -9.07
CA MET A 476 14.22 20.34 -9.81
C MET A 476 12.96 20.89 -10.46
N ARG A 477 12.11 20.03 -11.03
CA ARG A 477 10.80 20.42 -11.58
C ARG A 477 9.90 20.99 -10.50
N SER A 478 9.83 20.36 -9.32
CA SER A 478 9.07 20.85 -8.17
C SER A 478 9.56 22.24 -7.73
N MET A 479 10.87 22.44 -7.64
CA MET A 479 11.47 23.73 -7.29
C MET A 479 11.10 24.83 -8.29
N LEU A 480 11.27 24.57 -9.59
CA LEU A 480 10.92 25.55 -10.65
C LEU A 480 9.41 25.83 -10.68
N THR A 481 8.57 24.85 -10.39
CA THR A 481 7.12 25.02 -10.29
C THR A 481 6.71 25.95 -9.15
N GLU A 482 7.32 25.81 -7.98
CA GLU A 482 7.05 26.71 -6.84
C GLU A 482 7.60 28.11 -7.10
N LEU A 483 8.76 28.24 -7.74
CA LEU A 483 9.31 29.53 -8.17
C LEU A 483 8.39 30.24 -9.16
N GLU A 484 7.88 29.54 -10.18
CA GLU A 484 6.89 30.10 -11.11
C GLU A 484 5.65 30.61 -10.37
N GLY A 485 5.15 29.82 -9.39
CA GLY A 485 4.02 30.24 -8.55
C GLY A 485 4.29 31.51 -7.75
N GLU A 486 5.50 31.68 -7.18
CA GLU A 486 5.90 32.89 -6.45
C GLU A 486 6.03 34.11 -7.37
N LEU A 487 6.68 33.94 -8.50
CA LEU A 487 6.84 35.01 -9.48
C LEU A 487 5.48 35.48 -10.02
N ARG A 488 4.50 34.60 -10.17
CA ARG A 488 3.12 34.97 -10.53
C ARG A 488 2.43 35.76 -9.42
N ARG A 489 2.55 35.34 -8.17
CA ARG A 489 1.97 36.07 -7.02
C ARG A 489 2.54 37.46 -6.82
N SER A 490 3.82 37.65 -7.16
CA SER A 490 4.50 38.93 -7.02
C SER A 490 4.05 39.99 -8.04
N VAL A 491 3.35 39.57 -9.11
CA VAL A 491 2.84 40.47 -10.17
C VAL A 491 1.31 40.41 -10.14
N LYS A 492 0.67 41.60 -10.07
CA LYS A 492 -0.78 41.69 -10.27
C LYS A 492 -1.08 41.37 -11.74
N THR A 493 -1.52 40.17 -12.03
CA THR A 493 -1.91 39.72 -13.37
C THR A 493 -3.42 39.65 -13.45
N GLU A 494 -4.01 40.17 -14.53
CA GLU A 494 -5.44 40.05 -14.79
C GLU A 494 -5.84 38.69 -15.38
N GLU A 495 -4.87 37.90 -15.86
CA GLU A 495 -5.11 36.58 -16.45
C GLU A 495 -4.82 35.45 -15.45
N PRO A 496 -5.87 34.72 -15.03
CA PRO A 496 -5.71 33.66 -14.03
C PRO A 496 -5.22 32.30 -14.61
N VAL A 497 -4.86 32.23 -15.89
CA VAL A 497 -4.49 30.98 -16.52
C VAL A 497 -3.14 30.48 -16.00
N VAL A 498 -3.18 29.44 -15.18
CA VAL A 498 -1.98 28.70 -14.73
C VAL A 498 -1.73 27.55 -15.71
N PRO A 499 -0.60 27.55 -16.44
CA PRO A 499 -0.27 26.43 -17.33
C PRO A 499 -0.12 25.12 -16.53
N ASN A 500 -0.38 23.99 -17.20
CA ASN A 500 -0.08 22.69 -16.62
C ASN A 500 1.44 22.47 -16.58
N LEU A 501 2.05 22.80 -15.45
CA LEU A 501 3.50 22.76 -15.27
C LEU A 501 4.05 21.31 -15.21
N SER A 502 3.20 20.33 -14.93
CA SER A 502 3.62 18.91 -14.84
C SER A 502 3.99 18.30 -16.20
N SER A 503 3.48 18.89 -17.29
CA SER A 503 3.77 18.48 -18.68
C SER A 503 5.02 19.13 -19.27
N LEU A 504 5.66 20.08 -18.54
CA LEU A 504 6.82 20.80 -19.02
C LEU A 504 8.13 20.08 -18.64
N ASP A 505 9.11 20.19 -19.50
CA ASP A 505 10.45 19.66 -19.28
C ASP A 505 11.41 20.72 -18.75
N ILE A 506 12.44 20.27 -18.03
CA ILE A 506 13.53 21.13 -17.59
C ILE A 506 14.47 21.34 -18.79
N ASP A 507 14.76 22.59 -19.12
CA ASP A 507 15.74 22.96 -20.12
C ASP A 507 16.88 23.81 -19.54
N HIS A 508 18.06 23.65 -20.15
CA HIS A 508 19.21 24.51 -19.93
C HIS A 508 19.19 25.63 -21.00
N LEU A 509 19.05 26.88 -20.58
CA LEU A 509 19.05 28.02 -21.52
C LEU A 509 20.37 28.07 -22.29
N MET A 510 21.52 28.04 -21.63
CA MET A 510 22.80 27.69 -22.23
C MET A 510 22.93 26.17 -22.17
N PRO A 511 22.97 25.47 -23.31
CA PRO A 511 22.95 24.01 -23.33
C PRO A 511 24.22 23.38 -22.75
N GLN A 512 24.12 22.16 -22.28
CA GLN A 512 25.29 21.40 -21.80
C GLN A 512 26.35 21.20 -22.90
N ASN A 513 25.90 21.02 -24.14
CA ASN A 513 26.76 20.96 -25.33
C ASN A 513 26.86 22.34 -26.01
N TRP A 514 27.40 23.30 -25.29
CA TRP A 514 27.48 24.71 -25.70
C TRP A 514 28.54 25.01 -26.76
N TYR A 515 29.45 24.14 -27.02
CA TYR A 515 30.70 24.35 -27.78
C TYR A 515 30.48 24.93 -29.17
N SER A 516 29.44 24.54 -29.91
CA SER A 516 29.22 24.92 -31.29
C SER A 516 28.69 26.32 -31.54
N HIS A 517 27.93 26.87 -30.58
CA HIS A 517 27.14 28.11 -30.78
C HIS A 517 27.30 29.16 -29.70
N TRP A 518 28.18 28.91 -28.73
CA TRP A 518 28.32 29.76 -27.54
C TRP A 518 29.80 30.08 -27.29
N PRO A 519 30.41 31.04 -28.04
CA PRO A 519 31.81 31.43 -27.84
C PRO A 519 32.00 31.97 -26.42
N LEU A 520 33.22 31.86 -25.90
CA LEU A 520 33.62 32.48 -24.64
C LEU A 520 33.56 34.02 -24.73
N GLU A 521 33.64 34.68 -23.60
CA GLU A 521 33.63 36.15 -23.49
C GLU A 521 34.70 36.81 -24.36
N ASN A 522 35.86 36.17 -24.55
CA ASN A 522 36.92 36.60 -25.42
C ASN A 522 36.69 36.28 -26.92
N GLY A 523 35.53 35.75 -27.29
CA GLY A 523 35.18 35.37 -28.67
C GLY A 523 35.71 34.01 -29.12
N HIS A 524 36.50 33.30 -28.30
CA HIS A 524 37.03 31.96 -28.66
C HIS A 524 35.97 30.89 -28.62
N THR A 525 35.97 30.00 -29.59
CA THR A 525 35.17 28.79 -29.64
C THR A 525 35.97 27.63 -29.03
N VAL A 526 35.36 26.89 -28.14
CA VAL A 526 35.95 25.77 -27.39
C VAL A 526 35.42 24.46 -27.97
N THR A 527 36.27 23.45 -28.05
CA THR A 527 35.81 22.09 -28.38
C THR A 527 35.41 21.30 -27.16
N ASN A 528 34.66 20.21 -27.36
CA ASN A 528 34.36 19.29 -26.27
C ASN A 528 35.62 18.69 -25.61
N SER A 529 36.66 18.47 -26.42
CA SER A 529 37.96 17.96 -25.93
C SER A 529 38.60 18.95 -24.97
N ASP A 530 38.62 20.25 -25.31
CA ASP A 530 39.20 21.29 -24.48
C ASP A 530 38.47 21.41 -23.15
N ALA A 531 37.12 21.39 -23.20
CA ALA A 531 36.31 21.44 -22.01
C ALA A 531 36.51 20.21 -21.10
N THR A 532 36.67 19.02 -21.67
CA THR A 532 37.00 17.80 -20.92
C THR A 532 38.37 17.86 -20.29
N SER A 533 39.36 18.40 -21.01
CA SER A 533 40.73 18.59 -20.50
C SER A 533 40.76 19.51 -19.28
N VAL A 534 39.94 20.59 -19.27
CA VAL A 534 39.83 21.48 -18.12
C VAL A 534 39.33 20.75 -16.88
N ASN A 535 38.36 19.87 -17.01
CA ASN A 535 37.88 19.05 -15.89
C ASN A 535 38.98 18.13 -15.33
N GLN A 536 39.82 17.54 -16.21
CA GLN A 536 40.94 16.69 -15.79
C GLN A 536 42.01 17.48 -15.05
N ILE A 537 42.35 18.71 -15.52
CA ILE A 537 43.32 19.60 -14.88
C ILE A 537 42.87 19.99 -13.47
N VAL A 538 41.56 20.34 -13.33
CA VAL A 538 40.97 20.67 -12.03
C VAL A 538 41.01 19.47 -11.07
N LEU A 539 40.67 18.27 -11.55
CA LEU A 539 40.71 17.05 -10.75
C LEU A 539 42.16 16.69 -10.32
N ALA A 540 43.14 17.02 -11.15
CA ALA A 540 44.55 16.84 -10.82
C ALA A 540 45.12 17.93 -9.86
N GLY A 541 44.32 18.94 -9.52
CA GLY A 541 44.74 20.05 -8.66
C GLY A 541 45.74 21.00 -9.31
N ALA A 542 45.82 21.01 -10.63
CA ALA A 542 46.77 21.87 -11.37
C ALA A 542 46.14 23.25 -11.65
N GLU A 543 47.00 24.26 -11.80
CA GLU A 543 46.58 25.63 -12.10
C GLU A 543 46.03 25.73 -13.51
N LEU A 544 44.91 26.46 -13.67
CA LEU A 544 44.25 26.74 -14.93
C LEU A 544 44.83 28.00 -15.58
N THR A 545 45.06 27.96 -16.87
CA THR A 545 45.28 29.18 -17.69
C THR A 545 44.06 30.07 -17.67
N HIS A 546 44.21 31.34 -18.06
CA HIS A 546 43.08 32.28 -18.11
C HIS A 546 41.91 31.78 -18.96
N GLU A 547 42.18 31.21 -20.13
CA GLU A 547 41.13 30.64 -21.00
C GLU A 547 40.48 29.43 -20.36
N GLN A 548 41.24 28.54 -19.75
CA GLN A 548 40.71 27.39 -19.03
C GLN A 548 39.85 27.81 -17.81
N GLN A 549 40.18 28.93 -17.16
CA GLN A 549 39.34 29.51 -16.10
C GLN A 549 37.97 29.96 -16.66
N LEU A 550 37.93 30.57 -17.85
CA LEU A 550 36.66 30.95 -18.49
C LEU A 550 35.83 29.70 -18.82
N VAL A 551 36.46 28.66 -19.37
CA VAL A 551 35.79 27.38 -19.63
C VAL A 551 35.21 26.77 -18.34
N TRP A 552 36.02 26.74 -17.29
CA TRP A 552 35.62 26.22 -15.98
C TRP A 552 34.45 27.01 -15.38
N LYS A 553 34.50 28.35 -15.39
CA LYS A 553 33.44 29.24 -14.94
C LYS A 553 32.12 28.93 -15.64
N ARG A 554 32.17 28.76 -16.98
CA ARG A 554 30.99 28.40 -17.79
C ARG A 554 30.40 27.04 -17.40
N GLN A 555 31.26 26.04 -17.28
CA GLN A 555 30.85 24.69 -16.90
C GLN A 555 30.17 24.66 -15.51
N GLN A 556 30.63 25.51 -14.57
CA GLN A 556 29.96 25.64 -13.28
C GLN A 556 28.58 26.33 -13.44
N ALA A 557 28.52 27.43 -14.21
CA ALA A 557 27.31 28.22 -14.38
C ALA A 557 26.16 27.44 -15.05
N ILE A 558 26.45 26.56 -16.01
CA ILE A 558 25.43 25.82 -16.78
C ILE A 558 24.48 25.00 -15.89
N ALA A 559 24.96 24.44 -14.79
CA ALA A 559 24.15 23.60 -13.90
C ALA A 559 23.54 24.36 -12.70
N THR A 560 23.70 25.69 -12.63
CA THR A 560 23.13 26.53 -11.57
C THR A 560 21.67 26.88 -11.85
N LEU A 561 20.96 27.35 -10.84
CA LEU A 561 19.52 27.68 -10.91
C LEU A 561 19.19 28.67 -12.03
N GLY A 562 20.04 29.68 -12.23
CA GLY A 562 19.80 30.73 -13.22
C GLY A 562 19.75 30.25 -14.65
N ASN A 563 20.43 29.17 -14.98
CA ASN A 563 20.42 28.61 -16.33
C ASN A 563 19.29 27.63 -16.60
N LEU A 564 18.46 27.33 -15.59
CA LEU A 564 17.40 26.31 -15.68
C LEU A 564 16.04 26.94 -15.86
N THR A 565 15.19 26.30 -16.66
CA THR A 565 13.81 26.73 -16.87
C THR A 565 12.89 25.56 -17.22
N LEU A 566 11.59 25.87 -17.34
CA LEU A 566 10.56 24.90 -17.80
C LEU A 566 10.12 25.28 -19.21
N LEU A 567 10.11 24.31 -20.12
CA LEU A 567 9.67 24.46 -21.51
C LEU A 567 8.81 23.28 -21.96
N ASN A 568 7.99 23.54 -22.99
CA ASN A 568 7.31 22.46 -23.68
C ASN A 568 8.33 21.64 -24.49
N LEU A 569 8.17 20.32 -24.52
CA LEU A 569 9.04 19.37 -25.21
C LEU A 569 9.29 19.72 -26.68
N SER A 570 8.28 20.20 -27.40
CA SER A 570 8.38 20.58 -28.82
C SER A 570 9.30 21.81 -29.01
N VAL A 571 9.20 22.81 -28.14
CA VAL A 571 10.05 24.00 -28.16
C VAL A 571 11.48 23.64 -27.80
N ASN A 572 11.65 22.82 -26.78
CA ASN A 572 12.96 22.34 -26.34
C ASN A 572 13.69 21.58 -27.48
N ARG A 573 13.02 20.65 -28.15
CA ARG A 573 13.62 19.85 -29.24
C ARG A 573 14.00 20.70 -30.47
N SER A 574 13.26 21.73 -30.81
CA SER A 574 13.54 22.58 -31.97
C SER A 574 14.74 23.51 -31.77
N ALA A 575 15.07 23.80 -30.51
CA ALA A 575 16.08 24.80 -30.15
C ALA A 575 17.33 24.22 -29.43
N GLN A 576 17.42 22.91 -29.22
CA GLN A 576 18.38 22.19 -28.32
C GLN A 576 19.74 22.85 -28.09
N HIS A 577 20.59 22.94 -29.12
CA HIS A 577 21.95 23.46 -29.01
C HIS A 577 22.12 24.83 -29.68
N SER A 578 21.03 25.44 -30.12
CA SER A 578 21.03 26.71 -30.86
C SER A 578 21.55 27.86 -30.01
N ALA A 579 22.04 28.92 -30.68
CA ALA A 579 22.39 30.18 -30.06
C ALA A 579 21.19 30.79 -29.30
N PHE A 580 21.48 31.63 -28.30
CA PHE A 580 20.46 32.21 -27.41
C PHE A 580 19.34 32.92 -28.16
N LEU A 581 19.64 33.73 -29.17
CA LEU A 581 18.62 34.48 -29.91
C LEU A 581 17.57 33.56 -30.52
N LYS A 582 17.93 32.40 -31.05
CA LYS A 582 16.99 31.42 -31.59
C LYS A 582 16.13 30.78 -30.48
N LYS A 583 16.72 30.52 -29.32
CA LYS A 583 15.96 30.06 -28.13
C LYS A 583 14.97 31.15 -27.67
N ARG A 584 15.41 32.41 -27.63
CA ARG A 584 14.56 33.55 -27.28
C ARG A 584 13.36 33.68 -28.21
N ASP A 585 13.55 33.55 -29.51
CA ASP A 585 12.44 33.63 -30.49
C ASP A 585 11.39 32.53 -30.24
N GLY A 586 11.85 31.31 -29.88
CA GLY A 586 10.98 30.23 -29.44
C GLY A 586 10.24 30.55 -28.13
N LEU A 587 10.89 31.22 -27.18
CA LEU A 587 10.25 31.67 -25.94
C LEU A 587 9.19 32.72 -26.21
N ILE A 588 9.46 33.72 -27.07
CA ILE A 588 8.51 34.77 -27.47
C ILE A 588 7.20 34.15 -27.97
N THR A 589 7.32 33.10 -28.79
CA THR A 589 6.16 32.49 -29.47
C THR A 589 5.37 31.53 -28.56
N HIS A 590 6.02 30.87 -27.60
CA HIS A 590 5.45 29.70 -26.95
C HIS A 590 5.39 29.76 -25.42
N THR A 591 5.97 30.77 -24.75
CA THR A 591 5.99 30.82 -23.28
C THR A 591 5.00 31.82 -22.71
N SER A 592 4.32 31.39 -21.62
CA SER A 592 3.55 32.29 -20.75
C SER A 592 4.12 32.25 -19.29
N LEU A 593 5.26 31.58 -19.10
CA LEU A 593 5.85 31.42 -17.76
C LEU A 593 6.55 32.69 -17.31
N ARG A 594 6.29 33.13 -16.08
CA ARG A 594 7.00 34.23 -15.44
C ARG A 594 8.49 33.99 -15.26
N LEU A 595 8.88 32.72 -15.13
CA LEU A 595 10.29 32.28 -15.20
C LEU A 595 10.98 32.74 -16.49
N ASN A 596 10.25 32.79 -17.62
CA ASN A 596 10.81 33.01 -18.94
C ASN A 596 10.60 34.45 -19.46
N VAL A 597 9.63 35.18 -18.95
CA VAL A 597 9.33 36.55 -19.41
C VAL A 597 10.55 37.46 -19.40
N PRO A 598 11.41 37.48 -18.35
CA PRO A 598 12.60 38.34 -18.37
C PRO A 598 13.59 37.99 -19.47
N LEU A 599 13.63 36.74 -19.94
CA LEU A 599 14.55 36.25 -20.97
C LEU A 599 14.22 36.83 -22.36
N ILE A 600 12.96 37.18 -22.60
CA ILE A 600 12.46 37.73 -23.87
C ILE A 600 13.11 39.09 -24.19
N ALA A 601 13.41 39.85 -23.18
CA ALA A 601 14.00 41.18 -23.31
C ALA A 601 15.54 41.18 -23.36
N MET A 602 16.17 40.01 -23.32
CA MET A 602 17.63 39.89 -23.30
C MET A 602 18.19 39.64 -24.70
N ASP A 603 19.28 40.31 -25.04
CA ASP A 603 19.98 40.11 -26.32
C ASP A 603 21.18 39.16 -26.23
N LYS A 604 21.67 38.93 -25.04
CA LYS A 604 22.76 37.97 -24.78
C LYS A 604 22.45 37.08 -23.57
N TRP A 605 23.08 35.93 -23.52
CA TRP A 605 22.99 35.00 -22.40
C TRP A 605 24.37 34.41 -22.13
N ASP A 606 24.99 34.84 -21.07
CA ASP A 606 26.32 34.41 -20.64
C ASP A 606 26.36 34.15 -19.13
N GLU A 607 27.53 33.92 -18.58
CA GLU A 607 27.74 33.60 -17.17
C GLU A 607 27.25 34.71 -16.23
N GLU A 608 27.35 35.97 -16.66
CA GLU A 608 26.90 37.12 -15.89
C GLU A 608 25.38 37.15 -15.76
N GLN A 609 24.66 36.96 -16.87
CA GLN A 609 23.19 36.89 -16.86
C GLN A 609 22.70 35.64 -16.11
N ILE A 610 23.39 34.51 -16.21
CA ILE A 610 23.08 33.31 -15.44
C ILE A 610 23.20 33.59 -13.95
N LEU A 611 24.27 34.24 -13.49
CA LEU A 611 24.46 34.59 -12.09
C LEU A 611 23.38 35.55 -11.60
N ALA A 612 23.15 36.64 -12.34
CA ALA A 612 22.12 37.64 -11.98
C ALA A 612 20.72 36.99 -11.85
N ARG A 613 20.38 36.08 -12.78
CA ARG A 613 19.11 35.33 -12.69
C ARG A 613 19.12 34.31 -11.54
N SER A 614 20.28 33.70 -11.23
CA SER A 614 20.39 32.81 -10.07
C SER A 614 20.12 33.55 -8.76
N GLU A 615 20.60 34.79 -8.63
CA GLU A 615 20.36 35.65 -7.46
C GLU A 615 18.88 36.04 -7.37
N LEU A 616 18.25 36.43 -8.49
CA LEU A 616 16.83 36.75 -8.55
C LEU A 616 15.96 35.58 -8.11
N LEU A 617 16.20 34.40 -8.68
CA LEU A 617 15.46 33.18 -8.35
C LEU A 617 15.80 32.68 -6.94
N GLY A 618 17.04 32.84 -6.48
CA GLY A 618 17.47 32.52 -5.11
C GLY A 618 16.75 33.39 -4.08
N ASN A 619 16.60 34.68 -4.34
CA ASN A 619 15.84 35.59 -3.47
C ASN A 619 14.34 35.26 -3.45
N ALA A 620 13.76 34.82 -4.57
CA ALA A 620 12.40 34.29 -4.59
C ALA A 620 12.29 32.97 -3.80
N ALA A 621 13.30 32.09 -3.91
CA ALA A 621 13.39 30.85 -3.17
C ALA A 621 13.46 31.07 -1.65
N LEU A 622 14.18 32.10 -1.18
CA LEU A 622 14.21 32.47 0.24
C LEU A 622 12.84 32.85 0.79
N LYS A 623 11.97 33.47 -0.03
CA LYS A 623 10.59 33.79 0.38
C LYS A 623 9.70 32.56 0.46
N ILE A 624 9.85 31.63 -0.49
CA ILE A 624 9.04 30.40 -0.55
C ILE A 624 9.39 29.45 0.58
N TRP A 625 10.69 29.29 0.79
CA TRP A 625 11.27 28.35 1.78
C TRP A 625 11.99 29.12 2.87
N ALA A 626 11.31 30.09 3.46
CA ALA A 626 11.88 30.89 4.54
C ALA A 626 12.33 29.97 5.69
N LYS A 627 13.46 30.31 6.32
CA LYS A 627 13.85 29.70 7.58
C LYS A 627 13.09 30.42 8.69
N GLY A 628 12.36 29.69 9.50
CA GLY A 628 11.68 30.24 10.66
C GLY A 628 12.67 30.58 11.77
N ASP A 629 12.55 31.77 12.33
CA ASP A 629 13.32 32.23 13.48
C ASP A 629 12.81 31.64 14.79
#